data_2f10380d688e291f25988898024e080f
#
_entry.id   2f10380d688e291f25988898024e080f
#
_cell.length_a   1.000
_cell.length_b   1.000
_cell.length_c   1.000
_cell.angle_alpha   90.00
_cell.angle_beta   90.00
_cell.angle_gamma   90.00
#
_symmetry.space_group_name_H-M   'P 1'
#
loop_
_entity.id
_entity.type
_entity.pdbx_description
1 polymer ?
#
loop_
_entity_poly.entity_id
_entity_poly.type
_entity_poly.pdbx_seq_one_letter_code
_entity_poly.pdbx_strand_id
1 'polypeptide(L)'
;RGSVRPWSRCFWSSWVGDLFTDLIGQPLAVNLLTAALQQQRLAPAYLFAGPEGVGRRLAALRLLEGVLAGGVLSSRQRRRLLERNHPDLLWLEPTYQHQGRLFTSSEAEEAGLSRRTPPQLRLEQIRNVSRFLARQPVEAERGMVVIEAAEAMPEAAANALLKTLEEPGHGLLILLSAAPERLLSTIRSRCQLIRFLRLGDADVQQVLQRCGEQKDDPLELLAMAAGSPGALLEHRRQREALPVDLVDRLETLPQEPMQALALARDLCESLDGQQQLWLIDWWQQKLWRCGAGHDPMHRLEALRRHLLGFVQPRLAWEVALLDLSVS
;
A
#
# COMPACT_ATOMS: atom_id res chain seq x y z
N ARG A 1 8.51 -3.15 -46.01
CA ARG A 1 7.24 -2.38 -46.08
C ARG A 1 6.11 -3.32 -45.76
N GLY A 2 5.85 -3.54 -44.48
CA GLY A 2 4.70 -4.30 -43.95
C GLY A 2 3.62 -3.30 -43.58
N SER A 3 2.47 -3.34 -44.23
CA SER A 3 1.32 -2.51 -43.97
C SER A 3 0.71 -2.92 -42.63
N VAL A 4 0.85 -2.06 -41.62
CA VAL A 4 0.08 -2.13 -40.37
C VAL A 4 -1.39 -1.93 -40.74
N ARG A 5 -2.21 -2.96 -40.59
CA ARG A 5 -3.66 -2.84 -40.78
C ARG A 5 -4.22 -1.88 -39.71
N PRO A 6 -4.99 -0.86 -40.09
CA PRO A 6 -5.65 0.00 -39.14
C PRO A 6 -6.82 -0.77 -38.52
N TRP A 7 -6.60 -1.32 -37.32
CA TRP A 7 -7.72 -1.79 -36.50
C TRP A 7 -8.60 -0.59 -36.20
N SER A 8 -9.88 -0.70 -36.52
CA SER A 8 -10.84 0.39 -36.47
C SER A 8 -10.84 1.07 -35.09
N ARG A 9 -10.80 2.40 -35.05
CA ARG A 9 -10.87 3.22 -33.81
C ARG A 9 -12.02 2.81 -32.86
N CYS A 10 -13.10 2.26 -33.38
CA CYS A 10 -14.24 1.78 -32.60
C CYS A 10 -13.91 0.56 -31.73
N PHE A 11 -13.08 -0.36 -32.18
CA PHE A 11 -12.71 -1.55 -31.40
C PHE A 11 -11.80 -1.19 -30.21
N TRP A 12 -10.87 -0.27 -30.43
CA TRP A 12 -10.01 0.24 -29.37
C TRP A 12 -10.79 1.00 -28.28
N SER A 13 -11.81 1.79 -28.68
CA SER A 13 -12.56 2.59 -27.71
C SER A 13 -13.41 1.75 -26.76
N SER A 14 -14.03 0.65 -27.23
CA SER A 14 -14.83 -0.23 -26.38
C SER A 14 -13.96 -1.04 -25.43
N TRP A 15 -12.86 -1.62 -25.91
CA TRP A 15 -11.98 -2.46 -25.12
C TRP A 15 -11.25 -1.68 -24.01
N VAL A 16 -10.76 -0.47 -24.29
CA VAL A 16 -10.12 0.40 -23.28
C VAL A 16 -11.16 0.84 -22.24
N GLY A 17 -12.43 1.02 -22.61
CA GLY A 17 -13.53 1.32 -21.68
C GLY A 17 -13.73 0.19 -20.67
N ASP A 18 -13.59 -1.04 -21.09
CA ASP A 18 -13.79 -2.23 -20.23
C ASP A 18 -12.57 -2.55 -19.34
N LEU A 19 -11.40 -1.98 -19.65
CA LEU A 19 -10.14 -2.30 -18.96
C LEU A 19 -10.16 -1.94 -17.47
N PHE A 20 -10.84 -0.86 -17.10
CA PHE A 20 -10.91 -0.34 -15.73
C PHE A 20 -12.24 -0.64 -15.02
N THR A 21 -13.06 -1.55 -15.53
CA THR A 21 -14.39 -1.86 -14.96
C THR A 21 -14.36 -2.41 -13.54
N ASP A 22 -13.24 -2.97 -13.12
CA ASP A 22 -13.00 -3.46 -11.77
C ASP A 22 -12.44 -2.38 -10.82
N LEU A 23 -12.11 -1.19 -11.33
CA LEU A 23 -11.65 -0.05 -10.54
C LEU A 23 -12.87 0.80 -10.09
N ILE A 24 -13.52 0.33 -9.03
CA ILE A 24 -14.75 0.94 -8.48
C ILE A 24 -14.42 2.22 -7.71
N GLY A 25 -15.31 3.20 -7.76
CA GLY A 25 -15.24 4.43 -6.95
C GLY A 25 -14.15 5.43 -7.37
N GLN A 26 -13.50 5.22 -8.55
CA GLN A 26 -12.40 6.08 -9.01
C GLN A 26 -12.65 6.70 -10.41
N PRO A 27 -13.80 7.36 -10.66
CA PRO A 27 -14.18 7.78 -12.01
C PRO A 27 -13.19 8.76 -12.65
N LEU A 28 -12.60 9.67 -11.88
CA LEU A 28 -11.62 10.62 -12.42
C LEU A 28 -10.35 9.92 -12.89
N ALA A 29 -9.82 8.97 -12.08
CA ALA A 29 -8.64 8.20 -12.46
C ALA A 29 -8.93 7.35 -13.71
N VAL A 30 -10.07 6.67 -13.75
CA VAL A 30 -10.51 5.87 -14.90
C VAL A 30 -10.59 6.73 -16.16
N ASN A 31 -11.25 7.88 -16.09
CA ASN A 31 -11.41 8.77 -17.25
C ASN A 31 -10.06 9.28 -17.80
N LEU A 32 -9.15 9.70 -16.90
CA LEU A 32 -7.84 10.20 -17.30
C LEU A 32 -6.97 9.11 -17.94
N LEU A 33 -6.93 7.92 -17.33
CA LEU A 33 -6.12 6.81 -17.83
C LEU A 33 -6.69 6.23 -19.12
N THR A 34 -8.03 6.12 -19.22
CA THR A 34 -8.70 5.71 -20.45
C THR A 34 -8.42 6.68 -21.59
N ALA A 35 -8.54 7.99 -21.35
CA ALA A 35 -8.24 9.02 -22.35
C ALA A 35 -6.76 8.96 -22.80
N ALA A 36 -5.83 8.77 -21.87
CA ALA A 36 -4.41 8.66 -22.18
C ALA A 36 -4.10 7.46 -23.10
N LEU A 37 -4.72 6.31 -22.82
CA LEU A 37 -4.60 5.11 -23.66
C LEU A 37 -5.27 5.30 -25.04
N GLN A 38 -6.51 5.80 -25.07
CA GLN A 38 -7.26 6.00 -26.34
C GLN A 38 -6.57 6.98 -27.28
N GLN A 39 -5.99 8.05 -26.72
CA GLN A 39 -5.27 9.05 -27.50
C GLN A 39 -3.83 8.67 -27.80
N GLN A 40 -3.35 7.53 -27.27
CA GLN A 40 -1.95 7.11 -27.34
C GLN A 40 -0.98 8.20 -26.84
N ARG A 41 -1.42 8.99 -25.86
CA ARG A 41 -0.67 10.09 -25.24
C ARG A 41 -0.40 9.78 -23.78
N LEU A 42 0.50 8.83 -23.56
CA LEU A 42 0.95 8.48 -22.22
C LEU A 42 2.01 9.48 -21.75
N ALA A 43 1.83 9.99 -20.54
CA ALA A 43 2.89 10.71 -19.86
C ALA A 43 4.06 9.76 -19.58
N PRO A 44 5.31 10.23 -19.61
CA PRO A 44 6.47 9.40 -19.31
C PRO A 44 6.51 8.95 -17.85
N ALA A 45 5.91 9.74 -16.96
CA ALA A 45 5.80 9.41 -15.54
C ALA A 45 4.44 9.79 -14.97
N TYR A 46 3.86 8.89 -14.17
CA TYR A 46 2.63 9.08 -13.43
C TYR A 46 2.90 9.02 -11.92
N LEU A 47 2.17 9.83 -11.16
CA LEU A 47 2.08 9.72 -9.71
C LEU A 47 0.64 9.38 -9.31
N PHE A 48 0.40 8.15 -8.90
CA PHE A 48 -0.89 7.70 -8.38
C PHE A 48 -0.92 7.98 -6.87
N ALA A 49 -1.61 9.05 -6.50
CA ALA A 49 -1.65 9.58 -5.15
C ALA A 49 -2.99 9.33 -4.49
N GLY A 50 -2.98 8.82 -3.28
CA GLY A 50 -4.19 8.55 -2.47
C GLY A 50 -3.97 7.49 -1.42
N PRO A 51 -4.95 7.21 -0.55
CA PRO A 51 -4.83 6.23 0.53
C PRO A 51 -4.43 4.83 0.04
N GLU A 52 -3.89 4.02 0.94
CA GLU A 52 -3.63 2.61 0.63
C GLU A 52 -4.95 1.84 0.45
N GLY A 53 -4.92 0.80 -0.39
CA GLY A 53 -6.04 -0.10 -0.59
C GLY A 53 -7.24 0.43 -1.36
N VAL A 54 -7.18 1.66 -1.95
CA VAL A 54 -8.26 2.26 -2.75
C VAL A 54 -8.18 1.95 -4.26
N GLY A 55 -7.29 1.04 -4.67
CA GLY A 55 -7.18 0.57 -6.05
C GLY A 55 -6.02 1.14 -6.87
N ARG A 56 -5.06 1.88 -6.28
CA ARG A 56 -3.88 2.44 -7.00
C ARG A 56 -3.06 1.36 -7.71
N ARG A 57 -2.76 0.25 -7.03
CA ARG A 57 -2.02 -0.90 -7.58
C ARG A 57 -2.79 -1.56 -8.72
N LEU A 58 -4.10 -1.71 -8.56
CA LEU A 58 -4.98 -2.25 -9.60
C LEU A 58 -4.98 -1.35 -10.83
N ALA A 59 -5.11 -0.03 -10.65
CA ALA A 59 -5.06 0.95 -11.74
C ALA A 59 -3.71 0.91 -12.49
N ALA A 60 -2.60 0.76 -11.76
CA ALA A 60 -1.29 0.60 -12.39
C ALA A 60 -1.23 -0.66 -13.25
N LEU A 61 -1.68 -1.82 -12.74
CA LEU A 61 -1.75 -3.06 -13.50
C LEU A 61 -2.63 -2.91 -14.76
N ARG A 62 -3.81 -2.29 -14.63
CA ARG A 62 -4.70 -2.05 -15.79
C ARG A 62 -4.09 -1.10 -16.82
N LEU A 63 -3.39 -0.05 -16.38
CA LEU A 63 -2.66 0.82 -17.29
C LEU A 63 -1.56 0.05 -18.04
N LEU A 64 -0.79 -0.79 -17.34
CA LEU A 64 0.24 -1.63 -17.96
C LEU A 64 -0.37 -2.66 -18.93
N GLU A 65 -1.50 -3.26 -18.60
CA GLU A 65 -2.26 -4.10 -19.54
C GLU A 65 -2.62 -3.33 -20.81
N GLY A 66 -3.12 -2.11 -20.66
CA GLY A 66 -3.44 -1.24 -21.79
C GLY A 66 -2.23 -0.89 -22.67
N VAL A 67 -1.08 -0.64 -22.05
CA VAL A 67 0.18 -0.34 -22.76
C VAL A 67 0.71 -1.55 -23.53
N LEU A 68 0.63 -2.75 -22.93
CA LEU A 68 1.09 -3.98 -23.58
C LEU A 68 0.15 -4.48 -24.68
N ALA A 69 -1.13 -4.13 -24.54
CA ALA A 69 -2.14 -4.80 -25.33
C ALA A 69 -2.12 -4.40 -26.80
N GLY A 70 -1.48 -3.36 -27.27
CA GLY A 70 -1.50 -3.04 -28.71
C GLY A 70 -2.62 -3.75 -29.51
N GLY A 71 -3.38 -4.59 -28.82
CA GLY A 71 -4.44 -5.52 -29.17
C GLY A 71 -4.97 -6.26 -27.94
N VAL A 72 -5.40 -7.51 -28.08
CA VAL A 72 -5.89 -8.34 -26.95
C VAL A 72 -4.71 -9.03 -26.27
N LEU A 73 -4.52 -8.76 -24.96
CA LEU A 73 -3.54 -9.50 -24.16
C LEU A 73 -3.91 -10.99 -24.10
N SER A 74 -2.92 -11.84 -24.33
CA SER A 74 -3.07 -13.26 -24.07
C SER A 74 -3.18 -13.50 -22.54
N SER A 75 -3.89 -14.55 -22.15
CA SER A 75 -4.01 -14.94 -20.74
C SER A 75 -2.63 -15.14 -20.08
N ARG A 76 -1.63 -15.58 -20.85
CA ARG A 76 -0.25 -15.73 -20.40
C ARG A 76 0.41 -14.39 -20.07
N GLN A 77 0.25 -13.37 -20.90
CA GLN A 77 0.81 -12.04 -20.66
C GLN A 77 0.17 -11.38 -19.45
N ARG A 78 -1.17 -11.49 -19.32
CA ARG A 78 -1.90 -10.98 -18.15
C ARG A 78 -1.39 -11.64 -16.86
N ARG A 79 -1.23 -12.96 -16.87
CA ARG A 79 -0.69 -13.70 -15.73
C ARG A 79 0.71 -13.24 -15.34
N ARG A 80 1.62 -13.06 -16.32
CA ARG A 80 3.00 -12.57 -16.08
C ARG A 80 3.02 -11.15 -15.49
N LEU A 81 2.08 -10.29 -15.90
CA LEU A 81 1.92 -8.96 -15.28
C LEU A 81 1.48 -9.06 -13.81
N LEU A 82 0.47 -9.88 -13.54
CA LEU A 82 -0.05 -10.08 -12.18
C LEU A 82 1.02 -10.69 -11.25
N GLU A 83 1.79 -11.66 -11.77
CA GLU A 83 2.92 -12.28 -11.07
C GLU A 83 4.18 -11.38 -11.05
N ARG A 84 4.13 -10.18 -11.68
CA ARG A 84 5.25 -9.23 -11.81
C ARG A 84 6.49 -9.84 -12.47
N ASN A 85 6.29 -10.83 -13.34
CA ASN A 85 7.33 -11.61 -14.01
C ASN A 85 7.36 -11.35 -15.54
N HIS A 86 7.10 -10.10 -15.96
CA HIS A 86 7.23 -9.68 -17.35
C HIS A 86 8.65 -9.13 -17.57
N PRO A 87 9.36 -9.47 -18.68
CA PRO A 87 10.76 -9.08 -18.90
C PRO A 87 10.95 -7.54 -19.00
N ASP A 88 9.91 -6.84 -19.46
CA ASP A 88 9.94 -5.38 -19.63
C ASP A 88 9.19 -4.65 -18.51
N LEU A 89 8.92 -5.33 -17.39
CA LEU A 89 8.34 -4.75 -16.18
C LEU A 89 9.32 -4.88 -15.02
N LEU A 90 9.63 -3.76 -14.40
CA LEU A 90 10.32 -3.70 -13.11
C LEU A 90 9.35 -3.17 -12.06
N TRP A 91 9.04 -4.00 -11.07
CA TRP A 91 8.17 -3.64 -9.95
C TRP A 91 8.99 -3.55 -8.67
N LEU A 92 9.05 -2.36 -8.08
CA LEU A 92 9.81 -2.09 -6.86
C LEU A 92 8.89 -1.88 -5.67
N GLU A 93 9.25 -2.52 -4.56
CA GLU A 93 8.63 -2.35 -3.25
C GLU A 93 9.69 -1.94 -2.23
N PRO A 94 9.29 -1.21 -1.16
CA PRO A 94 10.17 -0.99 -0.03
C PRO A 94 10.62 -2.30 0.61
N THR A 95 11.86 -2.33 1.07
CA THR A 95 12.47 -3.54 1.62
C THR A 95 13.01 -3.33 3.02
N TYR A 96 12.93 -4.39 3.83
CA TYR A 96 13.67 -4.54 5.08
C TYR A 96 15.07 -5.06 4.79
N GLN A 97 16.03 -4.67 5.59
CA GLN A 97 17.38 -5.23 5.53
C GLN A 97 17.63 -6.07 6.77
N HIS A 98 17.95 -7.34 6.56
CA HIS A 98 18.34 -8.24 7.62
C HIS A 98 19.57 -9.05 7.18
N GLN A 99 20.63 -9.01 7.96
CA GLN A 99 21.90 -9.74 7.69
C GLN A 99 22.44 -9.55 6.26
N GLY A 100 22.34 -8.32 5.71
CA GLY A 100 22.83 -8.00 4.37
C GLY A 100 21.90 -8.41 3.22
N ARG A 101 20.79 -9.08 3.50
CA ARG A 101 19.74 -9.41 2.51
C ARG A 101 18.58 -8.43 2.59
N LEU A 102 17.92 -8.26 1.46
CA LEU A 102 16.71 -7.43 1.35
C LEU A 102 15.49 -8.36 1.29
N PHE A 103 14.47 -8.00 2.03
CA PHE A 103 13.20 -8.71 2.12
C PHE A 103 12.07 -7.72 1.87
N THR A 104 11.12 -8.10 1.03
CA THR A 104 9.84 -7.39 0.92
C THR A 104 9.03 -7.57 2.21
N SER A 105 7.94 -6.85 2.36
CA SER A 105 7.08 -7.01 3.55
C SER A 105 6.54 -8.44 3.69
N SER A 106 6.11 -9.05 2.58
CA SER A 106 5.62 -10.44 2.56
C SER A 106 6.71 -11.46 2.89
N GLU A 107 7.90 -11.32 2.29
CA GLU A 107 9.04 -12.22 2.58
C GLU A 107 9.52 -12.09 4.03
N ALA A 108 9.49 -10.87 4.59
CA ALA A 108 9.86 -10.63 5.99
C ALA A 108 8.85 -11.27 6.96
N GLU A 109 7.57 -11.27 6.60
CA GLU A 109 6.50 -11.90 7.38
C GLU A 109 6.61 -13.43 7.34
N GLU A 110 6.79 -14.01 6.14
CA GLU A 110 7.01 -15.45 5.97
C GLU A 110 8.26 -15.96 6.69
N ALA A 111 9.31 -15.12 6.73
CA ALA A 111 10.55 -15.43 7.43
C ALA A 111 10.50 -15.15 8.94
N GLY A 112 9.39 -14.65 9.49
CA GLY A 112 9.24 -14.31 10.91
C GLY A 112 10.21 -13.24 11.40
N LEU A 113 10.63 -12.32 10.52
CA LEU A 113 11.61 -11.30 10.87
C LEU A 113 10.98 -10.20 11.72
N SER A 114 11.66 -9.81 12.81
CA SER A 114 11.24 -8.67 13.63
C SER A 114 11.34 -7.36 12.86
N ARG A 115 10.21 -6.70 12.61
CA ARG A 115 10.08 -5.48 11.84
C ARG A 115 10.15 -4.25 12.76
N ARG A 116 11.36 -3.86 13.17
CA ARG A 116 11.56 -2.72 14.08
C ARG A 116 11.60 -1.35 13.39
N THR A 117 12.00 -1.33 12.12
CA THR A 117 12.09 -0.09 11.33
C THR A 117 11.21 -0.22 10.09
N PRO A 118 10.58 0.88 9.62
CA PRO A 118 9.79 0.82 8.38
C PRO A 118 10.67 0.43 7.19
N PRO A 119 10.10 -0.29 6.20
CA PRO A 119 10.81 -0.65 4.99
C PRO A 119 11.12 0.58 4.15
N GLN A 120 12.20 0.53 3.38
CA GLN A 120 12.67 1.66 2.57
C GLN A 120 12.97 1.24 1.14
N LEU A 121 12.76 2.17 0.22
CA LEU A 121 13.25 2.08 -1.16
C LEU A 121 14.72 2.49 -1.21
N ARG A 122 15.59 1.53 -1.43
CA ARG A 122 17.02 1.77 -1.33
C ARG A 122 17.58 2.42 -2.60
N LEU A 123 18.66 3.20 -2.44
CA LEU A 123 19.33 3.88 -3.53
C LEU A 123 19.68 2.92 -4.69
N GLU A 124 20.13 1.69 -4.37
CA GLU A 124 20.52 0.71 -5.40
C GLU A 124 19.30 0.19 -6.18
N GLN A 125 18.14 0.03 -5.53
CA GLN A 125 16.90 -0.29 -6.23
C GLN A 125 16.54 0.81 -7.24
N ILE A 126 16.67 2.09 -6.86
CA ILE A 126 16.39 3.22 -7.75
C ILE A 126 17.44 3.34 -8.87
N ARG A 127 18.71 3.09 -8.61
CA ARG A 127 19.73 3.00 -9.66
C ARG A 127 19.42 1.90 -10.67
N ASN A 128 18.84 0.80 -10.22
CA ASN A 128 18.42 -0.27 -11.13
C ASN A 128 17.30 0.18 -12.09
N VAL A 129 16.43 1.12 -11.69
CA VAL A 129 15.41 1.72 -12.59
C VAL A 129 16.08 2.34 -13.82
N SER A 130 17.09 3.18 -13.63
CA SER A 130 17.80 3.83 -14.73
C SER A 130 18.48 2.80 -15.66
N ARG A 131 19.13 1.79 -15.09
CA ARG A 131 19.75 0.70 -15.87
C ARG A 131 18.71 -0.12 -16.64
N PHE A 132 17.56 -0.38 -16.02
CA PHE A 132 16.47 -1.13 -16.64
C PHE A 132 15.88 -0.37 -17.83
N LEU A 133 15.58 0.91 -17.68
CA LEU A 133 15.00 1.75 -18.73
C LEU A 133 15.99 2.08 -19.87
N ALA A 134 17.30 1.97 -19.61
CA ALA A 134 18.31 2.12 -20.65
C ALA A 134 18.41 0.91 -21.60
N ARG A 135 17.79 -0.22 -21.25
CA ARG A 135 17.78 -1.42 -22.11
C ARG A 135 16.67 -1.30 -23.15
N GLN A 136 16.90 -1.92 -24.32
CA GLN A 136 15.80 -2.09 -25.26
C GLN A 136 14.80 -3.12 -24.71
N PRO A 137 13.49 -2.84 -24.76
CA PRO A 137 12.46 -3.80 -24.39
C PRO A 137 12.54 -5.07 -25.24
N VAL A 138 12.15 -6.19 -24.65
CA VAL A 138 12.23 -7.52 -25.31
C VAL A 138 10.91 -7.88 -25.99
N GLU A 139 9.78 -7.63 -25.33
CA GLU A 139 8.44 -8.02 -25.78
C GLU A 139 7.49 -6.81 -25.92
N ALA A 140 7.70 -5.76 -25.12
CA ALA A 140 6.87 -4.55 -25.10
C ALA A 140 7.44 -3.44 -25.99
N GLU A 141 6.63 -2.44 -26.31
CA GLU A 141 7.09 -1.24 -27.02
C GLU A 141 8.00 -0.35 -26.14
N ARG A 142 7.90 -0.50 -24.83
CA ARG A 142 8.63 0.32 -23.84
C ARG A 142 8.90 -0.42 -22.54
N GLY A 143 9.96 -0.04 -21.84
CA GLY A 143 10.22 -0.48 -20.50
C GLY A 143 9.21 0.13 -19.51
N MET A 144 8.69 -0.64 -18.59
CA MET A 144 7.68 -0.24 -17.62
C MET A 144 8.21 -0.39 -16.20
N VAL A 145 8.05 0.62 -15.39
CA VAL A 145 8.50 0.62 -14.00
C VAL A 145 7.37 1.05 -13.09
N VAL A 146 7.12 0.27 -12.03
CA VAL A 146 6.22 0.64 -10.94
C VAL A 146 7.03 0.73 -9.66
N ILE A 147 6.87 1.82 -8.91
CA ILE A 147 7.51 2.05 -7.62
C ILE A 147 6.41 2.22 -6.58
N GLU A 148 6.26 1.25 -5.68
CA GLU A 148 5.31 1.31 -4.57
C GLU A 148 5.84 2.10 -3.40
N ALA A 149 4.93 2.73 -2.66
CA ALA A 149 5.23 3.56 -1.51
C ALA A 149 6.42 4.50 -1.79
N ALA A 150 6.30 5.29 -2.86
CA ALA A 150 7.38 6.15 -3.34
C ALA A 150 7.89 7.13 -2.25
N GLU A 151 7.04 7.49 -1.28
CA GLU A 151 7.40 8.26 -0.09
C GLU A 151 8.38 7.57 0.86
N ALA A 152 8.59 6.26 0.70
CA ALA A 152 9.60 5.50 1.47
C ALA A 152 11.02 5.64 0.90
N MET A 153 11.21 6.45 -0.13
CA MET A 153 12.55 6.78 -0.65
C MET A 153 13.28 7.73 0.29
N PRO A 154 14.49 7.36 0.77
CA PRO A 154 15.41 8.33 1.36
C PRO A 154 15.81 9.40 0.33
N GLU A 155 16.22 10.56 0.80
CA GLU A 155 16.57 11.71 -0.04
C GLU A 155 17.57 11.37 -1.16
N ALA A 156 18.59 10.58 -0.85
CA ALA A 156 19.59 10.15 -1.84
C ALA A 156 18.97 9.29 -2.96
N ALA A 157 17.99 8.43 -2.64
CA ALA A 157 17.27 7.62 -3.63
C ALA A 157 16.34 8.51 -4.46
N ALA A 158 15.61 9.42 -3.83
CA ALA A 158 14.72 10.37 -4.50
C ALA A 158 15.51 11.26 -5.50
N ASN A 159 16.65 11.79 -5.09
CA ASN A 159 17.53 12.56 -5.96
C ASN A 159 18.09 11.74 -7.14
N ALA A 160 18.40 10.48 -6.92
CA ALA A 160 18.83 9.58 -8.02
C ALA A 160 17.74 9.34 -9.06
N LEU A 161 16.45 9.30 -8.63
CA LEU A 161 15.31 9.13 -9.53
C LEU A 161 15.08 10.35 -10.43
N LEU A 162 15.45 11.57 -10.00
CA LEU A 162 15.23 12.79 -10.77
C LEU A 162 15.83 12.74 -12.16
N LYS A 163 17.04 12.18 -12.30
CA LYS A 163 17.71 12.03 -13.62
C LYS A 163 16.86 11.18 -14.56
N THR A 164 16.27 10.11 -14.07
CA THR A 164 15.39 9.23 -14.86
C THR A 164 14.07 9.90 -15.21
N LEU A 165 13.53 10.76 -14.32
CA LEU A 165 12.33 11.54 -14.59
C LEU A 165 12.54 12.67 -15.58
N GLU A 166 13.76 13.22 -15.65
CA GLU A 166 14.14 14.25 -16.63
C GLU A 166 14.35 13.67 -18.02
N GLU A 167 14.97 12.50 -18.09
CA GLU A 167 15.28 11.80 -19.35
C GLU A 167 14.79 10.35 -19.31
N PRO A 168 13.47 10.11 -19.29
CA PRO A 168 12.91 8.76 -19.14
C PRO A 168 13.07 7.90 -20.42
N GLY A 169 13.58 8.47 -21.50
CA GLY A 169 13.67 7.79 -22.79
C GLY A 169 12.28 7.37 -23.29
N HIS A 170 12.17 6.12 -23.72
CA HIS A 170 10.89 5.51 -24.09
C HIS A 170 10.22 4.77 -22.93
N GLY A 171 10.67 4.96 -21.70
CA GLY A 171 10.13 4.30 -20.51
C GLY A 171 8.80 4.87 -20.05
N LEU A 172 8.08 4.07 -19.27
CA LEU A 172 6.90 4.47 -18.52
C LEU A 172 7.14 4.22 -17.03
N LEU A 173 7.09 5.28 -16.21
CA LEU A 173 7.20 5.19 -14.77
C LEU A 173 5.83 5.42 -14.11
N ILE A 174 5.51 4.61 -13.11
CA ILE A 174 4.32 4.77 -12.28
C ILE A 174 4.77 4.77 -10.82
N LEU A 175 4.62 5.89 -10.15
CA LEU A 175 4.87 6.05 -8.72
C LEU A 175 3.56 5.91 -7.96
N LEU A 176 3.49 5.01 -6.99
CA LEU A 176 2.34 4.88 -6.08
C LEU A 176 2.71 5.51 -4.74
N SER A 177 1.90 6.45 -4.26
CA SER A 177 2.17 7.13 -2.98
C SER A 177 0.91 7.34 -2.16
N ALA A 178 0.97 6.98 -0.88
CA ALA A 178 -0.08 7.28 0.09
C ALA A 178 0.07 8.69 0.70
N ALA A 179 1.29 9.22 0.70
CA ALA A 179 1.65 10.52 1.26
C ALA A 179 2.47 11.34 0.24
N PRO A 180 1.84 11.80 -0.86
CA PRO A 180 2.53 12.49 -1.94
C PRO A 180 3.21 13.80 -1.49
N GLU A 181 2.76 14.41 -0.40
CA GLU A 181 3.37 15.59 0.20
C GLU A 181 4.78 15.31 0.77
N ARG A 182 5.09 14.07 1.10
CA ARG A 182 6.43 13.64 1.57
C ARG A 182 7.42 13.45 0.44
N LEU A 183 6.96 13.40 -0.81
CA LEU A 183 7.83 13.35 -1.98
C LEU A 183 8.43 14.72 -2.27
N LEU A 184 9.64 14.74 -2.80
CA LEU A 184 10.27 15.97 -3.27
C LEU A 184 9.36 16.68 -4.29
N SER A 185 9.22 18.00 -4.17
CA SER A 185 8.43 18.81 -5.10
C SER A 185 8.91 18.66 -6.54
N THR A 186 10.21 18.45 -6.72
CA THR A 186 10.86 18.19 -8.01
C THR A 186 10.43 16.89 -8.67
N ILE A 187 10.13 15.84 -7.90
CA ILE A 187 9.52 14.57 -8.39
C ILE A 187 8.07 14.83 -8.78
N ARG A 188 7.30 15.46 -7.89
CA ARG A 188 5.87 15.72 -8.13
C ARG A 188 5.63 16.57 -9.38
N SER A 189 6.47 17.57 -9.63
CA SER A 189 6.34 18.45 -10.80
C SER A 189 6.63 17.76 -12.15
N ARG A 190 7.33 16.62 -12.14
CA ARG A 190 7.69 15.85 -13.35
C ARG A 190 6.75 14.68 -13.61
N CYS A 191 5.81 14.42 -12.72
CA CYS A 191 4.83 13.32 -12.86
C CYS A 191 3.44 13.87 -13.15
N GLN A 192 2.72 13.18 -14.05
CA GLN A 192 1.28 13.38 -14.21
C GLN A 192 0.56 12.86 -12.96
N LEU A 193 -0.05 13.76 -12.19
CA LEU A 193 -0.75 13.38 -10.96
C LEU A 193 -2.12 12.77 -11.30
N ILE A 194 -2.36 11.56 -10.80
CA ILE A 194 -3.67 10.90 -10.79
C ILE A 194 -4.09 10.68 -9.33
N ARG A 195 -5.18 11.31 -8.95
CA ARG A 195 -5.68 11.24 -7.57
C ARG A 195 -6.66 10.09 -7.40
N PHE A 196 -6.47 9.35 -6.32
CA PHE A 196 -7.36 8.30 -5.84
C PHE A 196 -7.98 8.73 -4.53
N LEU A 197 -9.29 8.56 -4.43
CA LEU A 197 -10.08 8.99 -3.28
C LEU A 197 -10.49 7.78 -2.43
N ARG A 198 -10.89 8.05 -1.20
CA ARG A 198 -11.58 7.06 -0.36
C ARG A 198 -12.92 6.73 -1.00
N LEU A 199 -13.32 5.49 -0.93
CA LEU A 199 -14.58 5.00 -1.49
C LEU A 199 -15.73 5.30 -0.53
N GLY A 200 -16.92 5.53 -1.08
CA GLY A 200 -18.15 5.52 -0.30
C GLY A 200 -18.52 4.10 0.14
N ASP A 201 -19.39 3.97 1.15
CA ASP A 201 -19.75 2.66 1.72
C ASP A 201 -20.34 1.71 0.67
N ALA A 202 -21.16 2.19 -0.26
CA ALA A 202 -21.71 1.39 -1.34
C ALA A 202 -20.63 0.83 -2.27
N ASP A 203 -19.61 1.63 -2.61
CA ASP A 203 -18.48 1.22 -3.44
C ASP A 203 -17.60 0.20 -2.71
N VAL A 204 -17.35 0.40 -1.41
CA VAL A 204 -16.63 -0.56 -0.55
C VAL A 204 -17.35 -1.91 -0.56
N GLN A 205 -18.67 -1.92 -0.32
CA GLN A 205 -19.48 -3.14 -0.35
C GLN A 205 -19.40 -3.83 -1.73
N GLN A 206 -19.48 -3.06 -2.80
CA GLN A 206 -19.37 -3.61 -4.16
C GLN A 206 -18.00 -4.24 -4.43
N VAL A 207 -16.92 -3.63 -3.96
CA VAL A 207 -15.56 -4.22 -4.06
C VAL A 207 -15.48 -5.53 -3.29
N LEU A 208 -15.93 -5.55 -2.03
CA LEU A 208 -15.91 -6.74 -1.18
C LEU A 208 -16.74 -7.88 -1.78
N GLN A 209 -17.92 -7.57 -2.33
CA GLN A 209 -18.78 -8.55 -3.02
C GLN A 209 -18.07 -9.16 -4.23
N ARG A 210 -17.40 -8.36 -5.05
CA ARG A 210 -16.64 -8.85 -6.23
C ARG A 210 -15.44 -9.73 -5.84
N CYS A 211 -14.80 -9.42 -4.72
CA CYS A 211 -13.69 -10.22 -4.20
C CYS A 211 -14.14 -11.49 -3.48
N GLY A 212 -15.45 -11.70 -3.25
CA GLY A 212 -15.96 -12.81 -2.44
C GLY A 212 -15.66 -12.67 -0.95
N GLU A 213 -15.35 -11.45 -0.49
CA GLU A 213 -14.92 -11.11 0.87
C GLU A 213 -16.02 -10.40 1.66
N GLN A 214 -17.29 -10.62 1.30
CA GLN A 214 -18.41 -10.02 2.00
C GLN A 214 -18.57 -10.66 3.39
N LYS A 215 -18.36 -9.88 4.43
CA LYS A 215 -18.51 -10.26 5.84
C LYS A 215 -19.18 -9.13 6.60
N ASP A 216 -19.80 -9.46 7.73
CA ASP A 216 -20.28 -8.45 8.68
C ASP A 216 -19.10 -7.99 9.56
N ASP A 217 -18.59 -6.81 9.27
CA ASP A 217 -17.40 -6.29 9.93
C ASP A 217 -17.75 -5.48 11.18
N PRO A 218 -16.93 -5.61 12.22
CA PRO A 218 -17.00 -4.70 13.35
C PRO A 218 -16.84 -3.24 12.91
N LEU A 219 -17.65 -2.39 13.53
CA LEU A 219 -17.68 -0.97 13.18
C LEU A 219 -16.33 -0.27 13.37
N GLU A 220 -15.50 -0.79 14.29
CA GLU A 220 -14.15 -0.30 14.54
C GLU A 220 -13.25 -0.53 13.31
N LEU A 221 -13.31 -1.71 12.69
CA LEU A 221 -12.52 -2.02 11.50
C LEU A 221 -12.97 -1.19 10.30
N LEU A 222 -14.29 -0.98 10.15
CA LEU A 222 -14.85 -0.11 9.11
C LEU A 222 -14.37 1.34 9.29
N ALA A 223 -14.36 1.83 10.53
CA ALA A 223 -13.88 3.17 10.85
C ALA A 223 -12.37 3.32 10.58
N MET A 224 -11.56 2.32 10.97
CA MET A 224 -10.12 2.31 10.68
C MET A 224 -9.84 2.28 9.18
N ALA A 225 -10.59 1.49 8.42
CA ALA A 225 -10.44 1.39 6.98
C ALA A 225 -10.83 2.69 6.27
N ALA A 226 -11.75 3.45 6.84
CA ALA A 226 -12.14 4.80 6.38
C ALA A 226 -12.37 4.87 4.86
N GLY A 227 -13.16 3.96 4.29
CA GLY A 227 -13.46 3.92 2.85
C GLY A 227 -12.35 3.31 1.99
N SER A 228 -11.47 2.50 2.56
CA SER A 228 -10.47 1.71 1.82
C SER A 228 -10.76 0.20 1.94
N PRO A 229 -11.21 -0.46 0.86
CA PRO A 229 -11.44 -1.91 0.89
C PRO A 229 -10.19 -2.72 1.21
N GLY A 230 -9.04 -2.33 0.64
CA GLY A 230 -7.78 -3.02 0.90
C GLY A 230 -7.29 -2.87 2.34
N ALA A 231 -7.47 -1.68 2.95
CA ALA A 231 -7.16 -1.47 4.36
C ALA A 231 -8.09 -2.30 5.26
N LEU A 232 -9.38 -2.43 4.91
CA LEU A 232 -10.33 -3.25 5.65
C LEU A 232 -9.91 -4.74 5.65
N LEU A 233 -9.52 -5.27 4.48
CA LEU A 233 -9.03 -6.64 4.38
C LEU A 233 -7.75 -6.86 5.19
N GLU A 234 -6.87 -5.85 5.23
CA GLU A 234 -5.65 -5.91 6.04
C GLU A 234 -5.99 -5.86 7.54
N HIS A 235 -6.90 -4.99 7.96
CA HIS A 235 -7.34 -4.93 9.35
C HIS A 235 -8.03 -6.23 9.81
N ARG A 236 -8.79 -6.90 8.94
CA ARG A 236 -9.34 -8.24 9.22
C ARG A 236 -8.23 -9.24 9.51
N ARG A 237 -7.21 -9.30 8.63
CA ARG A 237 -6.05 -10.20 8.80
C ARG A 237 -5.30 -9.94 10.10
N GLN A 238 -5.03 -8.67 10.40
CA GLN A 238 -4.37 -8.27 11.64
C GLN A 238 -5.18 -8.72 12.87
N ARG A 239 -6.49 -8.53 12.84
CA ARG A 239 -7.37 -8.95 13.92
C ARG A 239 -7.43 -10.48 14.08
N GLU A 240 -7.56 -11.20 12.96
CA GLU A 240 -7.58 -12.68 12.94
C GLU A 240 -6.25 -13.29 13.41
N ALA A 241 -5.13 -12.58 13.24
CA ALA A 241 -3.82 -13.01 13.71
C ALA A 241 -3.58 -12.77 15.20
N LEU A 242 -4.43 -11.98 15.89
CA LEU A 242 -4.30 -11.75 17.33
C LEU A 242 -4.77 -12.97 18.13
N PRO A 243 -4.06 -13.36 19.21
CA PRO A 243 -4.56 -14.32 20.17
C PRO A 243 -5.86 -13.83 20.82
N VAL A 244 -6.91 -14.66 20.80
CA VAL A 244 -8.25 -14.28 21.26
C VAL A 244 -8.24 -13.87 22.74
N ASP A 245 -7.51 -14.61 23.59
CA ASP A 245 -7.39 -14.35 25.01
C ASP A 245 -6.75 -12.98 25.33
N LEU A 246 -5.80 -12.52 24.49
CA LEU A 246 -5.19 -11.20 24.65
C LEU A 246 -6.20 -10.08 24.34
N VAL A 247 -7.03 -10.27 23.32
CA VAL A 247 -8.08 -9.31 22.97
C VAL A 247 -9.09 -9.20 24.09
N ASP A 248 -9.60 -10.33 24.61
CA ASP A 248 -10.58 -10.37 25.70
C ASP A 248 -10.04 -9.71 26.98
N ARG A 249 -8.77 -9.96 27.32
CA ARG A 249 -8.12 -9.35 28.49
C ARG A 249 -7.90 -7.85 28.34
N LEU A 250 -7.62 -7.35 27.13
CA LEU A 250 -7.56 -5.91 26.85
C LEU A 250 -8.94 -5.25 26.96
N GLU A 251 -9.99 -5.94 26.51
CA GLU A 251 -11.36 -5.43 26.55
C GLU A 251 -11.89 -5.31 27.97
N THR A 252 -11.53 -6.24 28.84
CA THR A 252 -11.98 -6.26 30.23
C THR A 252 -11.11 -5.44 31.18
N LEU A 253 -9.93 -5.01 30.73
CA LEU A 253 -8.88 -4.32 31.49
C LEU A 253 -8.59 -4.98 32.87
N PRO A 254 -7.34 -5.33 33.15
CA PRO A 254 -6.99 -5.96 34.43
C PRO A 254 -7.25 -5.00 35.59
N GLN A 255 -7.96 -5.47 36.61
CA GLN A 255 -8.22 -4.72 37.82
C GLN A 255 -7.04 -4.76 38.81
N GLU A 256 -6.19 -5.78 38.69
CA GLU A 256 -5.05 -5.99 39.58
C GLU A 256 -3.73 -5.67 38.87
N PRO A 257 -2.77 -4.96 39.52
CA PRO A 257 -1.51 -4.62 38.96
C PRO A 257 -0.72 -5.83 38.40
N MET A 258 -0.76 -6.97 39.07
CA MET A 258 -0.07 -8.18 38.66
C MET A 258 -0.64 -8.75 37.35
N GLN A 259 -1.94 -8.63 37.12
CA GLN A 259 -2.58 -9.05 35.87
C GLN A 259 -2.21 -8.10 34.73
N ALA A 260 -2.09 -6.79 35.00
CA ALA A 260 -1.64 -5.80 34.01
C ALA A 260 -0.20 -6.08 33.56
N LEU A 261 0.72 -6.38 34.51
CA LEU A 261 2.11 -6.74 34.21
C LEU A 261 2.21 -8.06 33.43
N ALA A 262 1.37 -9.06 33.75
CA ALA A 262 1.30 -10.32 33.01
C ALA A 262 0.82 -10.08 31.57
N LEU A 263 -0.23 -9.27 31.39
CA LEU A 263 -0.74 -8.92 30.07
C LEU A 263 0.29 -8.18 29.23
N ALA A 264 1.03 -7.22 29.80
CA ALA A 264 2.11 -6.50 29.11
C ALA A 264 3.19 -7.46 28.61
N ARG A 265 3.58 -8.44 29.43
CA ARG A 265 4.55 -9.48 29.02
C ARG A 265 4.01 -10.30 27.85
N ASP A 266 2.79 -10.83 27.99
CA ASP A 266 2.17 -11.71 27.01
C ASP A 266 1.99 -11.00 25.65
N LEU A 267 1.63 -9.71 25.64
CA LEU A 267 1.56 -8.85 24.46
C LEU A 267 2.93 -8.75 23.74
N CYS A 268 3.99 -8.51 24.51
CA CYS A 268 5.31 -8.33 23.96
C CYS A 268 5.96 -9.65 23.47
N GLU A 269 5.58 -10.78 24.05
CA GLU A 269 6.05 -12.11 23.64
C GLU A 269 5.28 -12.62 22.40
N SER A 270 4.00 -12.27 22.26
CA SER A 270 3.13 -12.77 21.20
C SER A 270 3.08 -11.87 19.96
N LEU A 271 3.32 -10.56 20.10
CA LEU A 271 3.11 -9.58 19.04
C LEU A 271 4.42 -8.88 18.65
N ASP A 272 4.64 -8.72 17.36
CA ASP A 272 5.71 -7.88 16.84
C ASP A 272 5.39 -6.37 17.01
N GLY A 273 6.40 -5.51 16.73
CA GLY A 273 6.23 -4.06 16.90
C GLY A 273 5.14 -3.45 16.01
N GLN A 274 4.89 -3.99 14.81
CA GLN A 274 3.82 -3.49 13.94
C GLN A 274 2.44 -3.94 14.42
N GLN A 275 2.33 -5.17 14.87
CA GLN A 275 1.10 -5.70 15.48
C GLN A 275 0.73 -4.94 16.75
N GLN A 276 1.72 -4.58 17.58
CA GLN A 276 1.51 -3.76 18.78
C GLN A 276 1.00 -2.36 18.41
N LEU A 277 1.55 -1.71 17.40
CA LEU A 277 1.09 -0.40 16.93
C LEU A 277 -0.33 -0.49 16.35
N TRP A 278 -0.61 -1.51 15.54
CA TRP A 278 -1.95 -1.75 15.01
C TRP A 278 -2.97 -2.01 16.13
N LEU A 279 -2.59 -2.78 17.16
CA LEU A 279 -3.43 -3.06 18.32
C LEU A 279 -3.81 -1.77 19.06
N ILE A 280 -2.87 -0.83 19.20
CA ILE A 280 -3.14 0.49 19.81
C ILE A 280 -4.16 1.25 18.95
N ASP A 281 -4.03 1.27 17.62
CA ASP A 281 -4.97 1.95 16.73
C ASP A 281 -6.38 1.38 16.84
N TRP A 282 -6.48 0.04 16.82
CA TRP A 282 -7.74 -0.65 16.98
C TRP A 282 -8.37 -0.36 18.35
N TRP A 283 -7.58 -0.40 19.42
CA TRP A 283 -8.06 -0.15 20.78
C TRP A 283 -8.48 1.30 20.99
N GLN A 284 -7.74 2.27 20.46
CA GLN A 284 -8.14 3.68 20.44
C GLN A 284 -9.50 3.85 19.75
N GLN A 285 -9.68 3.24 18.59
CA GLN A 285 -10.93 3.34 17.83
C GLN A 285 -12.10 2.74 18.60
N LYS A 286 -11.88 1.63 19.29
CA LYS A 286 -12.90 0.99 20.14
C LYS A 286 -13.27 1.88 21.31
N LEU A 287 -12.30 2.38 22.06
CA LEU A 287 -12.53 3.26 23.21
C LEU A 287 -13.24 4.56 22.81
N TRP A 288 -12.84 5.15 21.69
CA TRP A 288 -13.51 6.33 21.14
C TRP A 288 -15.01 6.09 20.91
N ARG A 289 -15.36 4.96 20.34
CA ARG A 289 -16.76 4.60 20.07
C ARG A 289 -17.56 4.30 21.33
N CYS A 290 -16.92 3.77 22.35
CA CYS A 290 -17.55 3.54 23.67
C CYS A 290 -17.70 4.83 24.47
N GLY A 291 -17.29 5.99 23.93
CA GLY A 291 -17.38 7.26 24.64
C GLY A 291 -16.35 7.41 25.75
N ALA A 292 -15.25 6.68 25.70
CA ALA A 292 -14.17 6.84 26.67
C ALA A 292 -13.63 8.28 26.61
N GLY A 293 -13.35 8.84 27.77
CA GLY A 293 -12.86 10.21 27.91
C GLY A 293 -11.49 10.44 27.25
N HIS A 294 -10.99 11.68 27.32
CA HIS A 294 -9.70 12.05 26.72
C HIS A 294 -8.51 11.33 27.37
N ASP A 295 -8.58 10.96 28.63
CA ASP A 295 -7.48 10.40 29.41
C ASP A 295 -6.94 9.07 28.86
N PRO A 296 -7.77 8.05 28.58
CA PRO A 296 -7.33 6.82 27.96
C PRO A 296 -6.69 7.04 26.59
N MET A 297 -7.22 7.98 25.79
CA MET A 297 -6.66 8.31 24.47
C MET A 297 -5.25 8.88 24.58
N HIS A 298 -5.02 9.80 25.52
CA HIS A 298 -3.70 10.37 25.77
C HIS A 298 -2.68 9.32 26.21
N ARG A 299 -3.10 8.37 27.03
CA ARG A 299 -2.23 7.28 27.50
C ARG A 299 -1.82 6.34 26.36
N LEU A 300 -2.77 5.96 25.50
CA LEU A 300 -2.48 5.14 24.32
C LEU A 300 -1.59 5.88 23.31
N GLU A 301 -1.77 7.19 23.13
CA GLU A 301 -0.89 7.99 22.29
C GLU A 301 0.52 8.14 22.88
N ALA A 302 0.64 8.23 24.21
CA ALA A 302 1.93 8.18 24.89
C ALA A 302 2.62 6.83 24.70
N LEU A 303 1.88 5.71 24.85
CA LEU A 303 2.36 4.36 24.57
C LEU A 303 2.88 4.24 23.14
N ARG A 304 2.10 4.71 22.15
CA ARG A 304 2.52 4.74 20.74
C ARG A 304 3.86 5.47 20.56
N ARG A 305 3.99 6.67 21.13
CA ARG A 305 5.24 7.45 21.05
C ARG A 305 6.42 6.74 21.68
N HIS A 306 6.21 6.04 22.81
CA HIS A 306 7.26 5.27 23.47
C HIS A 306 7.71 4.09 22.59
N LEU A 307 6.79 3.35 21.98
CA LEU A 307 7.13 2.24 21.08
C LEU A 307 7.89 2.72 19.85
N LEU A 308 7.51 3.85 19.28
CA LEU A 308 8.20 4.48 18.13
C LEU A 308 9.56 5.10 18.54
N GLY A 309 9.70 5.55 19.79
CA GLY A 309 10.90 6.17 20.37
C GLY A 309 11.95 5.18 20.88
N PHE A 310 11.86 3.90 20.53
CA PHE A 310 12.77 2.83 20.94
C PHE A 310 12.84 2.58 22.47
N VAL A 311 11.82 2.96 23.21
CA VAL A 311 11.66 2.54 24.60
C VAL A 311 11.43 1.01 24.60
N GLN A 312 11.88 0.34 25.67
CA GLN A 312 11.65 -1.09 25.81
C GLN A 312 10.15 -1.39 25.78
N PRO A 313 9.64 -2.15 24.79
CA PRO A 313 8.19 -2.32 24.57
C PRO A 313 7.45 -2.80 25.81
N ARG A 314 8.03 -3.76 26.51
CA ARG A 314 7.42 -4.32 27.72
C ARG A 314 7.18 -3.24 28.79
N LEU A 315 8.19 -2.40 29.10
CA LEU A 315 8.06 -1.32 30.06
C LEU A 315 6.99 -0.30 29.63
N ALA A 316 6.95 0.03 28.35
CA ALA A 316 5.94 0.95 27.80
C ALA A 316 4.52 0.42 28.00
N TRP A 317 4.28 -0.87 27.73
CA TRP A 317 3.00 -1.54 27.96
C TRP A 317 2.66 -1.67 29.45
N GLU A 318 3.62 -2.03 30.31
CA GLU A 318 3.43 -2.12 31.77
C GLU A 318 2.92 -0.80 32.34
N VAL A 319 3.58 0.32 32.00
CA VAL A 319 3.17 1.65 32.45
C VAL A 319 1.76 2.00 31.93
N ALA A 320 1.52 1.82 30.64
CA ALA A 320 0.24 2.16 30.04
C ALA A 320 -0.94 1.36 30.63
N LEU A 321 -0.76 0.04 30.83
CA LEU A 321 -1.80 -0.82 31.40
C LEU A 321 -2.05 -0.52 32.87
N LEU A 322 -1.03 -0.25 33.66
CA LEU A 322 -1.18 0.16 35.07
C LEU A 322 -1.95 1.49 35.17
N ASP A 323 -1.60 2.46 34.33
CA ASP A 323 -2.27 3.76 34.31
C ASP A 323 -3.75 3.63 33.89
N LEU A 324 -4.07 2.76 32.95
CA LEU A 324 -5.44 2.51 32.47
C LEU A 324 -6.28 1.72 33.48
N SER A 325 -5.64 0.87 34.30
CA SER A 325 -6.33 0.05 35.32
C SER A 325 -6.76 0.84 36.55
N VAL A 326 -6.12 1.98 36.82
CA VAL A 326 -6.38 2.84 37.99
C VAL A 326 -7.46 3.90 37.72
N SER A 327 -7.93 4.03 36.48
CA SER A 327 -8.92 5.03 36.04
C SER A 327 -10.30 4.47 36.00
#